data_e150aa45f220af336eb2f92e3287376e
#
_entry.id   e150aa45f220af336eb2f92e3287376e
#
_cell.length_a   1.000
_cell.length_b   1.000
_cell.length_c   1.000
_cell.angle_alpha   90.00
_cell.angle_beta   90.00
_cell.angle_gamma   90.00
#
_symmetry.space_group_name_H-M   'P 1'
#
loop_
_entity.id
_entity.type
_entity.pdbx_description
1 polymer ?
#
loop_
_entity_poly.entity_id
_entity_poly.type
_entity_poly.pdbx_seq_one_letter_code
_entity_poly.pdbx_strand_id
1 'polypeptide(L)'
;MITLDKNKIISTKDFCTEMGKLIFYFDKTINTINFNSKKIVVYQVLIKKIISNADAANRLILKNHIKEAKIILRSAVETVILLTYLSNFPDKIEDYLDEAQILKIKNNFIMYKSMRDGEPIDVQGRTITKEELALENERCFNSIHLSAKQKILDGIGVEEYKINDSNFSKFDKYFTDFRPQFMKYEKMFKELDDIGYRLTDNFTFGLRDLVYGFYNDSSQVAHGCFLDWSDTTKFTQKEAEYLFHYFIKVTLFLKVLLSDTINFDNKYTPQFVREMKKLNDNLEIIIYGDVLEH
;
A
#
# COMPACT_ATOMS: atom_id res chain seq x y z
N MET A 1 26.43 -4.08 -26.03
CA MET A 1 25.86 -4.85 -24.89
C MET A 1 26.69 -4.48 -23.66
N ILE A 2 26.17 -3.61 -22.80
CA ILE A 2 26.89 -3.13 -21.61
C ILE A 2 26.88 -4.32 -20.62
N THR A 3 28.05 -4.84 -20.32
CA THR A 3 28.23 -5.85 -19.26
C THR A 3 28.07 -5.14 -17.92
N LEU A 4 26.90 -5.25 -17.32
CA LEU A 4 26.63 -4.74 -15.98
C LEU A 4 27.51 -5.48 -14.97
N ASP A 5 28.36 -4.74 -14.27
CA ASP A 5 29.07 -5.27 -13.11
C ASP A 5 28.09 -5.34 -11.94
N LYS A 6 27.38 -6.48 -11.83
CA LYS A 6 26.35 -6.71 -10.82
C LYS A 6 26.84 -6.53 -9.38
N ASN A 7 28.15 -6.49 -9.17
CA ASN A 7 28.80 -6.33 -7.86
C ASN A 7 29.30 -4.90 -7.62
N LYS A 8 29.15 -3.97 -8.57
CA LYS A 8 29.51 -2.58 -8.39
C LYS A 8 28.74 -1.99 -7.22
N ILE A 9 29.44 -1.42 -6.27
CA ILE A 9 28.83 -0.73 -5.12
C ILE A 9 28.33 0.64 -5.58
N ILE A 10 27.06 0.94 -5.30
CA ILE A 10 26.43 2.22 -5.59
C ILE A 10 26.41 3.08 -4.32
N SER A 11 26.62 4.38 -4.47
CA SER A 11 26.45 5.34 -3.37
C SER A 11 24.97 5.39 -2.94
N THR A 12 24.65 4.78 -1.80
CA THR A 12 23.30 4.85 -1.21
C THR A 12 22.87 6.29 -0.99
N LYS A 13 23.81 7.18 -0.61
CA LYS A 13 23.53 8.60 -0.37
C LYS A 13 23.06 9.30 -1.64
N ASP A 14 23.78 9.12 -2.74
CA ASP A 14 23.44 9.78 -4.00
C ASP A 14 22.14 9.24 -4.58
N PHE A 15 21.97 7.91 -4.60
CA PHE A 15 20.73 7.26 -5.00
C PHE A 15 19.53 7.76 -4.17
N CYS A 16 19.62 7.72 -2.83
CA CYS A 16 18.53 8.14 -1.95
C CYS A 16 18.26 9.64 -2.03
N THR A 17 19.26 10.46 -2.36
CA THR A 17 19.08 11.91 -2.55
C THR A 17 18.21 12.18 -3.79
N GLU A 18 18.49 11.54 -4.91
CA GLU A 18 17.69 11.70 -6.14
C GLU A 18 16.31 11.09 -5.99
N MET A 19 16.21 9.91 -5.37
CA MET A 19 14.89 9.30 -5.05
C MET A 19 14.07 10.18 -4.12
N GLY A 20 14.69 10.79 -3.12
CA GLY A 20 14.02 11.72 -2.20
C GLY A 20 13.47 12.96 -2.92
N LYS A 21 14.17 13.51 -3.91
CA LYS A 21 13.66 14.61 -4.76
C LYS A 21 12.44 14.18 -5.54
N LEU A 22 12.44 12.97 -6.11
CA LEU A 22 11.33 12.40 -6.84
C LEU A 22 10.09 12.25 -5.94
N ILE A 23 10.25 11.63 -4.78
CA ILE A 23 9.20 11.40 -3.79
C ILE A 23 8.61 12.76 -3.33
N PHE A 24 9.47 13.72 -2.99
CA PHE A 24 9.07 15.06 -2.58
C PHE A 24 8.29 15.78 -3.67
N TYR A 25 8.73 15.68 -4.94
CA TYR A 25 8.04 16.28 -6.06
C TYR A 25 6.64 15.71 -6.24
N PHE A 26 6.48 14.40 -6.09
CA PHE A 26 5.19 13.74 -6.11
C PHE A 26 4.27 14.23 -4.99
N ASP A 27 4.76 14.21 -3.75
CA ASP A 27 3.97 14.65 -2.59
C ASP A 27 3.51 16.10 -2.76
N LYS A 28 4.41 16.99 -3.18
CA LYS A 28 4.09 18.38 -3.48
C LYS A 28 3.00 18.49 -4.54
N THR A 29 3.09 17.72 -5.63
CA THR A 29 2.12 17.76 -6.72
C THR A 29 0.74 17.28 -6.26
N ILE A 30 0.68 16.16 -5.53
CA ILE A 30 -0.58 15.63 -4.99
C ILE A 30 -1.25 16.60 -4.02
N ASN A 31 -0.47 17.30 -3.20
CA ASN A 31 -1.02 18.28 -2.26
C ASN A 31 -1.58 19.55 -2.93
N THR A 32 -1.28 19.79 -4.22
CA THR A 32 -1.88 20.89 -4.99
C THR A 32 -3.21 20.52 -5.64
N ILE A 33 -3.58 19.25 -5.67
CA ILE A 33 -4.80 18.77 -6.30
C ILE A 33 -5.98 18.98 -5.33
N ASN A 34 -7.03 19.62 -5.84
CA ASN A 34 -8.26 19.82 -5.06
C ASN A 34 -9.17 18.59 -5.19
N PHE A 35 -9.41 17.92 -4.08
CA PHE A 35 -10.16 16.66 -4.03
C PHE A 35 -11.58 16.92 -3.50
N ASN A 36 -12.54 17.11 -4.39
CA ASN A 36 -13.88 17.56 -4.05
C ASN A 36 -14.94 16.47 -3.94
N SER A 37 -14.60 15.20 -4.13
CA SER A 37 -15.58 14.11 -4.02
C SER A 37 -15.09 12.99 -3.09
N LYS A 38 -16.01 12.24 -2.48
CA LYS A 38 -15.71 11.10 -1.60
C LYS A 38 -14.79 10.06 -2.27
N LYS A 39 -15.04 9.75 -3.54
CA LYS A 39 -14.20 8.84 -4.35
C LYS A 39 -12.76 9.36 -4.44
N ILE A 40 -12.63 10.64 -4.78
CA ILE A 40 -11.33 11.30 -4.95
C ILE A 40 -10.56 11.35 -3.63
N VAL A 41 -11.23 11.51 -2.49
CA VAL A 41 -10.60 11.46 -1.16
C VAL A 41 -10.00 10.07 -0.88
N VAL A 42 -10.69 8.98 -1.26
CA VAL A 42 -10.14 7.62 -1.13
C VAL A 42 -8.87 7.47 -1.96
N TYR A 43 -8.88 7.92 -3.20
CA TYR A 43 -7.69 7.88 -4.06
C TYR A 43 -6.55 8.70 -3.46
N GLN A 44 -6.82 9.90 -2.96
CA GLN A 44 -5.81 10.73 -2.30
C GLN A 44 -5.16 10.02 -1.11
N VAL A 45 -5.95 9.37 -0.26
CA VAL A 45 -5.44 8.63 0.89
C VAL A 45 -4.54 7.48 0.45
N LEU A 46 -4.96 6.71 -0.57
CA LEU A 46 -4.16 5.60 -1.11
C LEU A 46 -2.86 6.10 -1.76
N ILE A 47 -2.91 7.18 -2.53
CA ILE A 47 -1.72 7.79 -3.15
C ILE A 47 -0.76 8.28 -2.07
N LYS A 48 -1.24 8.98 -1.04
CA LYS A 48 -0.41 9.43 0.08
C LYS A 48 0.23 8.26 0.82
N LYS A 49 -0.47 7.15 0.97
CA LYS A 49 0.09 5.92 1.55
C LYS A 49 1.22 5.35 0.69
N ILE A 50 1.08 5.33 -0.64
CA ILE A 50 2.13 4.89 -1.55
C ILE A 50 3.37 5.79 -1.41
N ILE A 51 3.18 7.11 -1.42
CA ILE A 51 4.27 8.10 -1.27
C ILE A 51 4.96 7.95 0.08
N SER A 52 4.21 7.80 1.17
CA SER A 52 4.74 7.60 2.52
C SER A 52 5.56 6.32 2.63
N ASN A 53 5.09 5.22 2.04
CA ASN A 53 5.85 3.96 1.99
C ASN A 53 7.13 4.11 1.17
N ALA A 54 7.08 4.83 0.05
CA ALA A 54 8.26 5.11 -0.76
C ALA A 54 9.31 5.94 0.01
N ASP A 55 8.90 6.98 0.75
CA ASP A 55 9.79 7.77 1.60
C ASP A 55 10.40 6.94 2.73
N ALA A 56 9.58 6.12 3.41
CA ALA A 56 10.06 5.22 4.45
C ALA A 56 11.09 4.22 3.92
N ALA A 57 10.83 3.62 2.76
CA ALA A 57 11.77 2.71 2.11
C ALA A 57 13.08 3.42 1.72
N ASN A 58 13.00 4.63 1.16
CA ASN A 58 14.18 5.42 0.81
C ASN A 58 15.08 5.70 2.03
N ARG A 59 14.47 6.03 3.18
CA ARG A 59 15.20 6.23 4.46
C ARG A 59 15.85 4.94 4.97
N LEU A 60 15.22 3.78 4.78
CA LEU A 60 15.79 2.49 5.14
C LEU A 60 16.98 2.13 4.23
N ILE A 61 16.86 2.37 2.92
CA ILE A 61 17.97 2.18 1.97
C ILE A 61 19.16 3.04 2.36
N LEU A 62 18.93 4.31 2.71
CA LEU A 62 20.00 5.23 3.16
C LEU A 62 20.76 4.70 4.39
N LYS A 63 20.09 3.90 5.22
CA LYS A 63 20.68 3.24 6.40
C LYS A 63 21.17 1.81 6.13
N ASN A 64 21.22 1.37 4.86
CA ASN A 64 21.56 0.02 4.43
C ASN A 64 20.59 -1.09 4.93
N HIS A 65 19.35 -0.73 5.27
CA HIS A 65 18.28 -1.67 5.63
C HIS A 65 17.47 -2.08 4.38
N ILE A 66 18.14 -2.72 3.42
CA ILE A 66 17.55 -3.01 2.09
C ILE A 66 16.39 -4.01 2.19
N LYS A 67 16.50 -5.02 3.07
CA LYS A 67 15.44 -6.02 3.25
C LYS A 67 14.17 -5.39 3.81
N GLU A 68 14.32 -4.58 4.83
CA GLU A 68 13.20 -3.85 5.45
C GLU A 68 12.56 -2.88 4.45
N ALA A 69 13.38 -2.21 3.61
CA ALA A 69 12.88 -1.37 2.53
C ALA A 69 12.00 -2.16 1.54
N LYS A 70 12.41 -3.37 1.14
CA LYS A 70 11.62 -4.25 0.26
C LYS A 70 10.27 -4.62 0.89
N ILE A 71 10.23 -4.87 2.19
CA ILE A 71 8.97 -5.16 2.92
C ILE A 71 8.02 -3.97 2.87
N ILE A 72 8.53 -2.76 3.12
CA ILE A 72 7.72 -1.53 3.06
C ILE A 72 7.24 -1.27 1.63
N LEU A 73 8.09 -1.47 0.63
CA LEU A 73 7.73 -1.29 -0.77
C LEU A 73 6.68 -2.31 -1.23
N ARG A 74 6.65 -3.51 -0.68
CA ARG A 74 5.56 -4.47 -0.91
C ARG A 74 4.20 -3.86 -0.55
N SER A 75 4.09 -3.19 0.60
CA SER A 75 2.85 -2.51 1.00
C SER A 75 2.46 -1.39 0.03
N ALA A 76 3.44 -0.72 -0.60
CA ALA A 76 3.17 0.24 -1.66
C ALA A 76 2.57 -0.45 -2.91
N VAL A 77 3.11 -1.61 -3.33
CA VAL A 77 2.54 -2.39 -4.46
C VAL A 77 1.11 -2.82 -4.18
N GLU A 78 0.86 -3.36 -3.00
CA GLU A 78 -0.49 -3.76 -2.58
C GLU A 78 -1.45 -2.56 -2.68
N THR A 79 -0.99 -1.39 -2.28
CA THR A 79 -1.79 -0.16 -2.37
C THR A 79 -1.98 0.32 -3.82
N VAL A 80 -0.97 0.13 -4.71
CA VAL A 80 -1.10 0.41 -6.16
C VAL A 80 -2.14 -0.51 -6.79
N ILE A 81 -2.11 -1.81 -6.49
CA ILE A 81 -3.10 -2.78 -7.00
C ILE A 81 -4.51 -2.36 -6.57
N LEU A 82 -4.68 -2.04 -5.29
CA LEU A 82 -5.96 -1.59 -4.74
C LEU A 82 -6.44 -0.29 -5.40
N LEU A 83 -5.57 0.71 -5.53
CA LEU A 83 -5.90 1.98 -6.18
C LEU A 83 -6.30 1.76 -7.64
N THR A 84 -5.55 0.94 -8.38
CA THR A 84 -5.86 0.59 -9.77
C THR A 84 -7.20 -0.15 -9.86
N TYR A 85 -7.45 -1.08 -8.94
CA TYR A 85 -8.71 -1.81 -8.88
C TYR A 85 -9.90 -0.86 -8.66
N LEU A 86 -9.84 -0.02 -7.64
CA LEU A 86 -10.91 0.93 -7.33
C LEU A 86 -11.10 2.01 -8.41
N SER A 87 -10.07 2.32 -9.19
CA SER A 87 -10.18 3.24 -10.33
C SER A 87 -10.97 2.61 -11.48
N ASN A 88 -10.79 1.32 -11.73
CA ASN A 88 -11.48 0.59 -12.79
C ASN A 88 -12.89 0.11 -12.34
N PHE A 89 -13.09 -0.09 -11.05
CA PHE A 89 -14.36 -0.51 -10.45
C PHE A 89 -14.83 0.50 -9.39
N PRO A 90 -15.23 1.73 -9.76
CA PRO A 90 -15.55 2.79 -8.80
C PRO A 90 -16.81 2.52 -7.97
N ASP A 91 -17.68 1.62 -8.39
CA ASP A 91 -18.79 1.08 -7.63
C ASP A 91 -18.36 0.29 -6.39
N LYS A 92 -17.12 -0.24 -6.38
CA LYS A 92 -16.54 -0.97 -5.25
C LYS A 92 -15.99 -0.09 -4.12
N ILE A 93 -15.95 1.23 -4.30
CA ILE A 93 -15.40 2.16 -3.29
C ILE A 93 -16.20 2.11 -1.98
N GLU A 94 -17.53 2.06 -2.06
CA GLU A 94 -18.35 1.95 -0.86
C GLU A 94 -18.14 0.61 -0.14
N ASP A 95 -18.07 -0.49 -0.88
CA ASP A 95 -17.76 -1.80 -0.31
C ASP A 95 -16.37 -1.81 0.37
N TYR A 96 -15.37 -1.17 -0.23
CA TYR A 96 -14.04 -1.01 0.37
C TYR A 96 -14.09 -0.22 1.69
N LEU A 97 -14.81 0.89 1.72
CA LEU A 97 -14.97 1.71 2.91
C LEU A 97 -15.71 0.96 4.02
N ASP A 98 -16.79 0.25 3.68
CA ASP A 98 -17.52 -0.58 4.63
C ASP A 98 -16.62 -1.68 5.21
N GLU A 99 -15.85 -2.38 4.37
CA GLU A 99 -14.93 -3.43 4.81
C GLU A 99 -13.87 -2.89 5.78
N ALA A 100 -13.31 -1.71 5.49
CA ALA A 100 -12.34 -1.07 6.38
C ALA A 100 -12.96 -0.77 7.77
N GLN A 101 -14.22 -0.35 7.80
CA GLN A 101 -14.95 -0.09 9.05
C GLN A 101 -15.27 -1.40 9.79
N ILE A 102 -15.70 -2.44 9.09
CA ILE A 102 -15.95 -3.77 9.68
C ILE A 102 -14.67 -4.34 10.28
N LEU A 103 -13.53 -4.19 9.61
CA LEU A 103 -12.22 -4.62 10.15
C LEU A 103 -11.86 -3.90 11.45
N LYS A 104 -12.16 -2.60 11.56
CA LYS A 104 -11.97 -1.85 12.81
C LYS A 104 -12.80 -2.46 13.95
N ILE A 105 -14.07 -2.75 13.69
CA ILE A 105 -14.97 -3.38 14.68
C ILE A 105 -14.47 -4.79 15.04
N LYS A 106 -14.05 -5.58 14.05
CA LYS A 106 -13.47 -6.91 14.27
C LYS A 106 -12.25 -6.84 15.20
N ASN A 107 -11.34 -5.92 14.97
CA ASN A 107 -10.14 -5.79 15.81
C ASN A 107 -10.49 -5.45 17.26
N ASN A 108 -11.46 -4.55 17.48
CA ASN A 108 -11.95 -4.24 18.82
C ASN A 108 -12.63 -5.46 19.47
N PHE A 109 -13.37 -6.24 18.67
CA PHE A 109 -13.99 -7.47 19.18
C PHE A 109 -12.96 -8.52 19.57
N ILE A 110 -11.88 -8.68 18.80
CA ILE A 110 -10.79 -9.61 19.15
C ILE A 110 -10.13 -9.21 20.47
N MET A 111 -9.91 -7.91 20.72
CA MET A 111 -9.42 -7.42 22.00
C MET A 111 -10.40 -7.75 23.14
N TYR A 112 -11.70 -7.48 22.93
CA TYR A 112 -12.73 -7.84 23.90
C TYR A 112 -12.74 -9.35 24.22
N LYS A 113 -12.65 -10.20 23.19
CA LYS A 113 -12.60 -11.66 23.33
C LYS A 113 -11.40 -12.10 24.16
N SER A 114 -10.20 -11.60 23.85
CA SER A 114 -8.98 -11.98 24.59
C SER A 114 -9.05 -11.60 26.07
N MET A 115 -9.71 -10.49 26.43
CA MET A 115 -9.93 -10.11 27.83
C MET A 115 -11.05 -10.90 28.51
N ARG A 116 -12.04 -11.36 27.76
CA ARG A 116 -13.09 -12.22 28.32
C ARG A 116 -12.53 -13.56 28.81
N ASP A 117 -11.60 -14.11 28.03
CA ASP A 117 -11.04 -15.43 28.24
C ASP A 117 -9.71 -15.40 29.02
N GLY A 118 -9.20 -14.20 29.38
CA GLY A 118 -7.91 -13.98 30.01
C GLY A 118 -7.90 -12.89 31.09
N GLU A 119 -6.70 -12.49 31.48
CA GLU A 119 -6.51 -11.41 32.46
C GLU A 119 -6.68 -10.02 31.83
N PRO A 120 -6.99 -8.98 32.63
CA PRO A 120 -7.08 -7.59 32.15
C PRO A 120 -5.80 -7.17 31.44
N ILE A 121 -5.94 -6.45 30.34
CA ILE A 121 -4.79 -5.96 29.56
C ILE A 121 -4.31 -4.64 30.17
N ASP A 122 -3.04 -4.58 30.55
CA ASP A 122 -2.41 -3.32 30.91
C ASP A 122 -1.86 -2.61 29.65
N VAL A 123 -2.39 -1.45 29.37
CA VAL A 123 -1.93 -0.59 28.26
C VAL A 123 -1.35 0.69 28.86
N GLN A 124 -0.05 0.83 28.78
CA GLN A 124 0.68 2.02 29.24
C GLN A 124 0.41 2.35 30.74
N GLY A 125 0.34 1.34 31.61
CA GLY A 125 0.09 1.52 33.03
C GLY A 125 -1.38 1.79 33.41
N ARG A 126 -2.30 1.59 32.47
CA ARG A 126 -3.74 1.62 32.68
C ARG A 126 -4.35 0.26 32.42
N THR A 127 -4.95 -0.33 33.44
CA THR A 127 -5.74 -1.56 33.29
C THR A 127 -7.06 -1.22 32.57
N ILE A 128 -7.30 -1.83 31.42
CA ILE A 128 -8.56 -1.70 30.68
C ILE A 128 -9.48 -2.85 31.15
N THR A 129 -10.71 -2.51 31.53
CA THR A 129 -11.70 -3.51 31.95
C THR A 129 -12.48 -4.07 30.75
N LYS A 130 -13.11 -5.23 30.96
CA LYS A 130 -13.98 -5.87 29.97
C LYS A 130 -15.17 -4.97 29.61
N GLU A 131 -15.74 -4.29 30.60
CA GLU A 131 -16.85 -3.36 30.43
C GLU A 131 -16.45 -2.14 29.60
N GLU A 132 -15.25 -1.60 29.83
CA GLU A 132 -14.70 -0.50 29.03
C GLU A 132 -14.52 -0.90 27.56
N LEU A 133 -14.03 -2.11 27.28
CA LEU A 133 -13.90 -2.62 25.93
C LEU A 133 -15.26 -2.90 25.26
N ALA A 134 -16.23 -3.43 26.00
CA ALA A 134 -17.58 -3.62 25.48
C ALA A 134 -18.20 -2.26 25.05
N LEU A 135 -18.06 -1.26 25.91
CA LEU A 135 -18.55 0.09 25.64
C LEU A 135 -17.80 0.74 24.44
N GLU A 136 -16.49 0.54 24.33
CA GLU A 136 -15.71 1.06 23.20
C GLU A 136 -16.10 0.36 21.89
N ASN A 137 -16.35 -0.95 21.91
CA ASN A 137 -16.89 -1.67 20.75
C ASN A 137 -18.24 -1.09 20.28
N GLU A 138 -19.11 -0.81 21.23
CA GLU A 138 -20.42 -0.23 20.95
C GLU A 138 -20.29 1.20 20.40
N ARG A 139 -19.42 2.03 20.96
CA ARG A 139 -19.10 3.37 20.44
C ARG A 139 -18.53 3.30 19.03
N CYS A 140 -17.58 2.41 18.78
CA CYS A 140 -17.02 2.21 17.46
C CYS A 140 -18.08 1.76 16.45
N PHE A 141 -18.92 0.79 16.80
CA PHE A 141 -20.04 0.37 15.96
C PHE A 141 -20.99 1.53 15.66
N ASN A 142 -21.33 2.35 16.67
CA ASN A 142 -22.22 3.50 16.49
C ASN A 142 -21.61 4.61 15.62
N SER A 143 -20.29 4.65 15.48
CA SER A 143 -19.56 5.65 14.68
C SER A 143 -19.42 5.30 13.20
N ILE A 144 -19.64 4.03 12.81
CA ILE A 144 -19.46 3.59 11.42
C ILE A 144 -20.68 3.91 10.54
N HIS A 145 -20.48 3.82 9.23
CA HIS A 145 -21.52 4.11 8.24
C HIS A 145 -22.69 3.13 8.32
N LEU A 146 -23.90 3.58 7.96
CA LEU A 146 -25.12 2.78 8.10
C LEU A 146 -25.07 1.47 7.30
N SER A 147 -24.50 1.50 6.09
CA SER A 147 -24.33 0.29 5.26
C SER A 147 -23.44 -0.76 5.92
N ALA A 148 -22.33 -0.35 6.53
CA ALA A 148 -21.44 -1.25 7.28
C ALA A 148 -22.13 -1.81 8.53
N LYS A 149 -22.91 -0.97 9.26
CA LYS A 149 -23.73 -1.43 10.40
C LYS A 149 -24.67 -2.55 9.98
N GLN A 150 -25.43 -2.32 8.91
CA GLN A 150 -26.39 -3.30 8.41
C GLN A 150 -25.71 -4.61 8.02
N LYS A 151 -24.59 -4.54 7.30
CA LYS A 151 -23.81 -5.73 6.93
C LYS A 151 -23.34 -6.53 8.16
N ILE A 152 -22.95 -5.85 9.25
CA ILE A 152 -22.57 -6.50 10.51
C ILE A 152 -23.78 -7.16 11.18
N LEU A 153 -24.88 -6.42 11.37
CA LEU A 153 -26.08 -6.92 12.03
C LEU A 153 -26.67 -8.12 11.30
N ASP A 154 -26.81 -8.02 9.98
CA ASP A 154 -27.32 -9.12 9.13
C ASP A 154 -26.40 -10.34 9.20
N GLY A 155 -25.08 -10.11 9.13
CA GLY A 155 -24.08 -11.19 9.18
C GLY A 155 -24.04 -11.92 10.53
N ILE A 156 -24.26 -11.21 11.64
CA ILE A 156 -24.34 -11.80 12.99
C ILE A 156 -25.73 -12.43 13.22
N GLY A 157 -26.78 -11.92 12.57
CA GLY A 157 -28.16 -12.31 12.78
C GLY A 157 -28.73 -11.75 14.09
N VAL A 158 -28.52 -10.44 14.33
CA VAL A 158 -29.04 -9.70 15.48
C VAL A 158 -29.65 -8.36 15.01
N GLU A 159 -30.62 -7.87 15.78
CA GLU A 159 -31.27 -6.58 15.48
C GLU A 159 -30.45 -5.38 16.05
N GLU A 160 -29.70 -5.62 17.13
CA GLU A 160 -28.93 -4.60 17.83
C GLU A 160 -27.49 -5.10 18.11
N TYR A 161 -26.52 -4.18 17.96
CA TYR A 161 -25.12 -4.45 18.29
C TYR A 161 -24.91 -4.31 19.81
N LYS A 162 -25.17 -5.37 20.54
CA LYS A 162 -24.93 -5.45 21.98
C LYS A 162 -24.37 -6.83 22.31
N ILE A 163 -23.11 -6.86 22.76
CA ILE A 163 -22.44 -8.12 23.09
C ILE A 163 -22.82 -8.53 24.50
N ASN A 164 -23.35 -9.74 24.65
CA ASN A 164 -23.65 -10.36 25.94
C ASN A 164 -23.39 -11.87 25.87
N ASP A 165 -23.48 -12.58 26.99
CA ASP A 165 -23.16 -14.01 27.05
C ASP A 165 -24.08 -14.87 26.15
N SER A 166 -25.34 -14.48 25.97
CA SER A 166 -26.30 -15.24 25.16
C SER A 166 -26.04 -15.16 23.66
N ASN A 167 -25.43 -14.09 23.18
CA ASN A 167 -25.17 -13.89 21.75
C ASN A 167 -23.68 -13.86 21.36
N PHE A 168 -22.78 -13.96 22.35
CA PHE A 168 -21.33 -13.89 22.12
C PHE A 168 -20.85 -14.86 21.05
N SER A 169 -21.36 -16.10 21.04
CA SER A 169 -20.99 -17.12 20.05
C SER A 169 -21.31 -16.71 18.61
N LYS A 170 -22.38 -15.94 18.40
CA LYS A 170 -22.76 -15.42 17.06
C LYS A 170 -21.75 -14.36 16.61
N PHE A 171 -21.37 -13.43 17.49
CA PHE A 171 -20.34 -12.42 17.23
C PHE A 171 -18.98 -13.07 16.95
N ASP A 172 -18.59 -14.04 17.78
CA ASP A 172 -17.31 -14.76 17.61
C ASP A 172 -17.27 -15.49 16.28
N LYS A 173 -18.33 -16.21 15.92
CA LYS A 173 -18.42 -16.89 14.62
C LYS A 173 -18.31 -15.91 13.48
N TYR A 174 -19.11 -14.83 13.47
CA TYR A 174 -19.10 -13.83 12.40
C TYR A 174 -17.71 -13.22 12.20
N PHE A 175 -17.09 -12.72 13.27
CA PHE A 175 -15.78 -12.07 13.17
C PHE A 175 -14.63 -13.04 12.90
N THR A 176 -14.75 -14.30 13.34
CA THR A 176 -13.80 -15.36 13.00
C THR A 176 -13.88 -15.72 11.52
N ASP A 177 -15.07 -15.82 10.97
CA ASP A 177 -15.32 -16.20 9.58
C ASP A 177 -15.15 -15.02 8.60
N PHE A 178 -15.25 -13.78 9.06
CA PHE A 178 -15.11 -12.60 8.23
C PHE A 178 -13.74 -12.54 7.58
N ARG A 179 -13.72 -12.56 6.25
CA ARG A 179 -12.50 -12.45 5.42
C ARG A 179 -12.60 -11.20 4.56
N PRO A 180 -11.71 -10.22 4.75
CA PRO A 180 -11.69 -9.02 3.94
C PRO A 180 -11.43 -9.38 2.48
N GLN A 181 -12.20 -8.79 1.56
CA GLN A 181 -12.08 -9.03 0.12
C GLN A 181 -10.97 -8.15 -0.48
N PHE A 182 -10.88 -6.89 -0.03
CA PHE A 182 -9.90 -5.92 -0.51
C PHE A 182 -8.47 -6.12 0.04
N MET A 183 -8.24 -7.18 0.82
CA MET A 183 -6.92 -7.67 1.19
C MET A 183 -6.47 -8.86 0.32
N LYS A 184 -7.30 -9.31 -0.63
CA LYS A 184 -6.97 -10.39 -1.56
C LYS A 184 -6.42 -9.80 -2.86
N TYR A 185 -5.20 -9.27 -2.80
CA TYR A 185 -4.56 -8.58 -3.94
C TYR A 185 -4.46 -9.45 -5.19
N GLU A 186 -4.23 -10.76 -5.05
CA GLU A 186 -4.21 -11.71 -6.16
C GLU A 186 -5.55 -11.77 -6.91
N LYS A 187 -6.67 -11.74 -6.17
CA LYS A 187 -8.00 -11.72 -6.79
C LYS A 187 -8.25 -10.42 -7.54
N MET A 188 -7.95 -9.28 -6.92
CA MET A 188 -8.08 -7.97 -7.57
C MET A 188 -7.21 -7.87 -8.81
N PHE A 189 -5.96 -8.36 -8.72
CA PHE A 189 -5.06 -8.42 -9.85
C PHE A 189 -5.61 -9.27 -11.00
N LYS A 190 -6.18 -10.45 -10.68
CA LYS A 190 -6.79 -11.32 -11.69
C LYS A 190 -7.97 -10.65 -12.37
N GLU A 191 -8.86 -9.99 -11.62
CA GLU A 191 -10.00 -9.25 -12.18
C GLU A 191 -9.54 -8.10 -13.10
N LEU A 192 -8.44 -7.42 -12.76
CA LEU A 192 -7.82 -6.41 -13.63
C LEU A 192 -7.19 -7.03 -14.89
N ASP A 193 -6.55 -8.17 -14.77
CA ASP A 193 -5.96 -8.90 -15.91
C ASP A 193 -7.06 -9.41 -16.87
N ASP A 194 -8.18 -9.89 -16.32
CA ASP A 194 -9.34 -10.38 -17.08
C ASP A 194 -9.99 -9.29 -17.95
N ILE A 195 -10.00 -8.04 -17.49
CA ILE A 195 -10.47 -6.88 -18.30
C ILE A 195 -9.41 -6.34 -19.26
N GLY A 196 -8.24 -6.98 -19.33
CA GLY A 196 -7.14 -6.57 -20.20
C GLY A 196 -6.51 -5.24 -19.79
N TYR A 197 -6.53 -4.89 -18.51
CA TYR A 197 -5.97 -3.64 -18.01
C TYR A 197 -4.49 -3.54 -18.37
N ARG A 198 -4.18 -2.56 -19.20
CA ARG A 198 -2.80 -2.20 -19.59
C ARG A 198 -2.59 -0.72 -19.31
N LEU A 199 -1.43 -0.37 -18.79
CA LEU A 199 -1.11 1.01 -18.42
C LEU A 199 -1.18 1.98 -19.60
N THR A 200 -0.66 1.57 -20.73
CA THR A 200 -0.79 2.21 -22.06
C THR A 200 -0.34 1.21 -23.11
N ASP A 201 -0.83 1.33 -24.34
CA ASP A 201 -0.39 0.51 -25.49
C ASP A 201 1.10 0.66 -25.82
N ASN A 202 1.73 1.75 -25.36
CA ASN A 202 3.14 2.09 -25.61
C ASN A 202 4.11 1.58 -24.54
N PHE A 203 3.63 1.07 -23.39
CA PHE A 203 4.47 0.50 -22.34
C PHE A 203 4.32 -1.01 -22.34
N THR A 204 5.39 -1.72 -22.67
CA THR A 204 5.50 -3.18 -22.55
C THR A 204 5.41 -3.67 -21.11
N PHE A 205 5.19 -2.73 -20.18
CA PHE A 205 5.21 -2.94 -18.75
C PHE A 205 3.79 -2.86 -18.16
N GLY A 206 3.28 -3.99 -17.70
CA GLY A 206 1.97 -4.11 -17.09
C GLY A 206 2.00 -4.24 -15.56
N LEU A 207 0.82 -4.16 -14.94
CA LEU A 207 0.60 -4.48 -13.53
C LEU A 207 1.13 -5.88 -13.20
N ARG A 208 1.09 -6.82 -14.17
CA ARG A 208 1.63 -8.17 -14.09
C ARG A 208 3.12 -8.19 -13.73
N ASP A 209 3.94 -7.35 -14.36
CA ASP A 209 5.38 -7.29 -14.07
C ASP A 209 5.66 -6.70 -12.68
N LEU A 210 4.84 -5.74 -12.23
CA LEU A 210 4.93 -5.20 -10.89
C LEU A 210 4.61 -6.27 -9.84
N VAL A 211 3.60 -7.10 -10.07
CA VAL A 211 3.18 -8.15 -9.16
C VAL A 211 4.17 -9.32 -9.18
N TYR A 212 4.47 -9.87 -10.34
CA TYR A 212 5.32 -11.05 -10.43
C TYR A 212 6.79 -10.76 -10.21
N GLY A 213 7.27 -9.60 -10.66
CA GLY A 213 8.68 -9.23 -10.50
C GLY A 213 9.01 -8.80 -9.08
N PHE A 214 8.17 -7.93 -8.48
CA PHE A 214 8.49 -7.31 -7.19
C PHE A 214 7.74 -7.94 -6.02
N TYR A 215 6.42 -8.12 -6.15
CA TYR A 215 5.60 -8.57 -5.04
C TYR A 215 6.01 -9.97 -4.55
N ASN A 216 6.29 -10.89 -5.47
CA ASN A 216 6.69 -12.25 -5.10
C ASN A 216 8.07 -12.26 -4.42
N ASP A 217 9.04 -11.50 -4.92
CA ASP A 217 10.37 -11.39 -4.32
C ASP A 217 10.30 -10.78 -2.91
N SER A 218 9.62 -9.64 -2.77
CA SER A 218 9.44 -8.98 -1.47
C SER A 218 8.57 -9.78 -0.50
N SER A 219 7.65 -10.61 -1.02
CA SER A 219 6.84 -11.53 -0.22
C SER A 219 7.70 -12.62 0.42
N GLN A 220 8.64 -13.20 -0.32
CA GLN A 220 9.58 -14.18 0.22
C GLN A 220 10.42 -13.58 1.35
N VAL A 221 10.92 -12.36 1.18
CA VAL A 221 11.65 -11.64 2.24
C VAL A 221 10.77 -11.43 3.47
N ALA A 222 9.53 -10.98 3.29
CA ALA A 222 8.60 -10.72 4.39
C ALA A 222 8.21 -11.98 5.19
N HIS A 223 8.17 -13.14 4.52
CA HIS A 223 7.87 -14.43 5.17
C HIS A 223 9.10 -15.14 5.75
N GLY A 224 10.26 -14.47 5.79
CA GLY A 224 11.48 -15.02 6.40
C GLY A 224 12.05 -16.22 5.64
N CYS A 225 11.83 -16.31 4.32
CA CYS A 225 12.47 -17.32 3.49
C CYS A 225 13.97 -17.02 3.42
N PHE A 226 14.75 -17.81 4.16
CA PHE A 226 16.17 -17.61 4.48
C PHE A 226 17.14 -17.85 3.33
N LEU A 227 16.69 -18.06 2.11
CA LEU A 227 17.56 -18.47 1.01
C LEU A 227 18.56 -17.39 0.55
N ASP A 228 18.46 -16.16 1.03
CA ASP A 228 19.32 -15.05 0.62
C ASP A 228 19.99 -14.32 1.80
N TRP A 229 20.57 -15.08 2.72
CA TRP A 229 21.38 -14.54 3.83
C TRP A 229 22.82 -14.20 3.39
N SER A 230 23.10 -14.22 2.09
CA SER A 230 24.34 -13.71 1.55
C SER A 230 24.41 -12.19 1.80
N ASP A 231 25.43 -11.79 2.48
CA ASP A 231 26.00 -10.48 2.76
C ASP A 231 25.28 -9.25 2.16
N THR A 232 24.10 -8.91 2.74
CA THR A 232 23.25 -7.80 2.27
C THR A 232 23.60 -6.45 2.90
N THR A 233 24.82 -6.31 3.39
CA THR A 233 25.32 -5.05 3.95
C THR A 233 25.75 -4.05 2.88
N LYS A 234 25.83 -4.47 1.62
CA LYS A 234 26.30 -3.62 0.51
C LYS A 234 25.15 -3.32 -0.46
N PHE A 235 24.95 -2.04 -0.72
CA PHE A 235 24.02 -1.57 -1.75
C PHE A 235 24.70 -1.71 -3.12
N THR A 236 24.38 -2.78 -3.83
CA THR A 236 24.98 -3.11 -5.12
C THR A 236 24.20 -2.46 -6.28
N GLN A 237 24.85 -2.40 -7.46
CA GLN A 237 24.19 -1.95 -8.68
C GLN A 237 22.92 -2.75 -8.98
N LYS A 238 22.93 -4.06 -8.75
CA LYS A 238 21.75 -4.92 -8.92
C LYS A 238 20.60 -4.47 -8.02
N GLU A 239 20.86 -4.15 -6.75
CA GLU A 239 19.83 -3.69 -5.81
C GLU A 239 19.34 -2.29 -6.18
N ALA A 240 20.25 -1.39 -6.58
CA ALA A 240 19.88 -0.05 -7.02
C ALA A 240 19.01 -0.08 -8.28
N GLU A 241 19.38 -0.88 -9.28
CA GLU A 241 18.64 -1.09 -10.52
C GLU A 241 17.24 -1.65 -10.24
N TYR A 242 17.16 -2.67 -9.39
CA TYR A 242 15.90 -3.29 -8.99
C TYR A 242 14.95 -2.28 -8.32
N LEU A 243 15.44 -1.52 -7.33
CA LEU A 243 14.65 -0.52 -6.62
C LEU A 243 14.28 0.67 -7.51
N PHE A 244 15.21 1.11 -8.37
CA PHE A 244 14.97 2.17 -9.33
C PHE A 244 13.85 1.82 -10.30
N HIS A 245 13.92 0.66 -10.94
CA HIS A 245 12.85 0.19 -11.82
C HIS A 245 11.51 0.09 -11.09
N TYR A 246 11.52 -0.35 -9.84
CA TYR A 246 10.33 -0.39 -9.03
C TYR A 246 9.73 1.01 -8.79
N PHE A 247 10.55 1.98 -8.34
CA PHE A 247 10.08 3.34 -8.09
C PHE A 247 9.55 4.01 -9.37
N ILE A 248 10.23 3.85 -10.50
CA ILE A 248 9.75 4.36 -11.78
C ILE A 248 8.41 3.74 -12.16
N LYS A 249 8.26 2.45 -11.98
CA LYS A 249 7.03 1.74 -12.28
C LYS A 249 5.86 2.24 -11.44
N VAL A 250 6.04 2.34 -10.12
CA VAL A 250 5.02 2.92 -9.22
C VAL A 250 4.70 4.36 -9.63
N THR A 251 5.70 5.14 -9.98
CA THR A 251 5.56 6.52 -10.40
C THR A 251 4.76 6.67 -11.70
N LEU A 252 5.05 5.82 -12.69
CA LEU A 252 4.32 5.81 -13.96
C LEU A 252 2.87 5.37 -13.75
N PHE A 253 2.64 4.37 -12.89
CA PHE A 253 1.29 3.98 -12.50
C PHE A 253 0.53 5.12 -11.87
N LEU A 254 1.12 5.82 -10.91
CA LEU A 254 0.50 6.97 -10.27
C LEU A 254 0.18 8.08 -11.27
N LYS A 255 1.08 8.35 -12.22
CA LYS A 255 0.83 9.36 -13.28
C LYS A 255 -0.37 9.00 -14.13
N VAL A 256 -0.47 7.75 -14.59
CA VAL A 256 -1.60 7.30 -15.41
C VAL A 256 -2.91 7.37 -14.63
N LEU A 257 -2.91 6.84 -13.39
CA LEU A 257 -4.08 6.89 -12.53
C LEU A 257 -4.53 8.33 -12.22
N LEU A 258 -3.61 9.26 -12.02
CA LEU A 258 -3.92 10.67 -11.83
C LEU A 258 -4.52 11.28 -13.10
N SER A 259 -4.00 10.93 -14.27
CA SER A 259 -4.54 11.41 -15.55
C SER A 259 -5.97 10.91 -15.80
N ASP A 260 -6.22 9.64 -15.50
CA ASP A 260 -7.50 8.99 -15.78
C ASP A 260 -8.58 9.31 -14.72
N THR A 261 -8.17 9.46 -13.45
CA THR A 261 -9.14 9.60 -12.35
C THR A 261 -9.45 11.04 -11.94
N ILE A 262 -8.52 11.98 -12.18
CA ILE A 262 -8.60 13.36 -11.66
C ILE A 262 -8.61 14.39 -12.78
N ASN A 263 -8.59 13.92 -14.06
CA ASN A 263 -8.44 14.83 -15.20
C ASN A 263 -7.24 15.75 -14.96
N PHE A 264 -6.08 15.12 -14.71
CA PHE A 264 -4.81 15.77 -14.33
C PHE A 264 -4.46 16.76 -15.45
N ASP A 265 -4.92 17.97 -15.26
CA ASP A 265 -5.05 19.00 -16.25
C ASP A 265 -3.75 19.14 -17.06
N ASN A 266 -3.84 19.35 -18.36
CA ASN A 266 -2.71 19.60 -19.26
C ASN A 266 -1.70 20.62 -18.73
N LYS A 267 -2.09 21.42 -17.74
CA LYS A 267 -1.28 22.41 -17.04
C LYS A 267 -0.13 21.81 -16.22
N TYR A 268 -0.33 20.68 -15.57
CA TYR A 268 0.70 20.06 -14.68
C TYR A 268 1.53 19.00 -15.43
N THR A 269 0.96 18.35 -16.42
CA THR A 269 1.58 17.23 -17.12
C THR A 269 2.93 17.58 -17.77
N PRO A 270 3.11 18.68 -18.52
CA PRO A 270 4.39 18.96 -19.18
C PRO A 270 5.53 19.22 -18.20
N GLN A 271 5.28 19.98 -17.12
CA GLN A 271 6.29 20.24 -16.11
C GLN A 271 6.61 18.96 -15.32
N PHE A 272 5.59 18.19 -14.96
CA PHE A 272 5.74 16.93 -14.25
C PHE A 272 6.59 15.95 -15.06
N VAL A 273 6.28 15.75 -16.35
CA VAL A 273 7.03 14.86 -17.25
C VAL A 273 8.49 15.31 -17.37
N ARG A 274 8.74 16.60 -17.50
CA ARG A 274 10.10 17.14 -17.61
C ARG A 274 10.92 16.91 -16.34
N GLU A 275 10.35 17.18 -15.16
CA GLU A 275 11.05 16.95 -13.88
C GLU A 275 11.27 15.45 -13.63
N MET A 276 10.29 14.62 -13.98
CA MET A 276 10.41 13.17 -13.89
C MET A 276 11.52 12.64 -14.79
N LYS A 277 11.59 13.12 -16.05
CA LYS A 277 12.66 12.74 -16.98
C LYS A 277 14.03 13.11 -16.41
N LYS A 278 14.20 14.35 -15.95
CA LYS A 278 15.46 14.81 -15.37
C LYS A 278 15.92 13.97 -14.18
N LEU A 279 15.00 13.61 -13.27
CA LEU A 279 15.32 12.78 -12.10
C LEU A 279 15.63 11.34 -12.51
N ASN A 280 14.94 10.82 -13.52
CA ASN A 280 15.22 9.51 -14.10
C ASN A 280 16.64 9.48 -14.70
N ASP A 281 16.99 10.47 -15.53
CA ASP A 281 18.30 10.56 -16.15
C ASP A 281 19.41 10.63 -15.08
N ASN A 282 19.21 11.40 -14.01
CA ASN A 282 20.16 11.46 -12.89
C ASN A 282 20.34 10.11 -12.18
N LEU A 283 19.24 9.37 -11.96
CA LEU A 283 19.30 8.06 -11.32
C LEU A 283 19.97 7.02 -12.22
N GLU A 284 19.73 7.08 -13.53
CA GLU A 284 20.39 6.21 -14.50
C GLU A 284 21.92 6.46 -14.50
N ILE A 285 22.37 7.72 -14.43
CA ILE A 285 23.79 8.06 -14.31
C ILE A 285 24.39 7.46 -13.01
N ILE A 286 23.69 7.56 -11.88
CA ILE A 286 24.18 7.00 -10.61
C ILE A 286 24.31 5.49 -10.70
N ILE A 287 23.36 4.80 -11.34
CA ILE A 287 23.33 3.34 -11.41
C ILE A 287 24.31 2.81 -12.45
N TYR A 288 24.31 3.40 -13.64
CA TYR A 288 25.04 2.86 -14.79
C TYR A 288 26.34 3.58 -15.10
N GLY A 289 26.54 4.80 -14.55
CA GLY A 289 27.65 5.70 -14.90
C GLY A 289 27.38 6.50 -16.16
N ASP A 290 28.33 7.38 -16.54
CA ASP A 290 28.23 8.29 -17.70
C ASP A 290 28.25 7.57 -19.07
N VAL A 291 27.74 6.33 -19.17
CA VAL A 291 27.78 5.53 -20.41
C VAL A 291 26.72 5.97 -21.43
N LEU A 292 25.99 7.07 -21.14
CA LEU A 292 24.93 7.58 -22.05
C LEU A 292 25.41 8.65 -23.04
N GLU A 293 26.72 8.81 -23.25
CA GLU A 293 27.22 9.52 -24.43
C GLU A 293 27.45 8.53 -25.58
N HIS A 294 26.32 8.17 -26.28
CA HIS A 294 26.42 7.86 -27.74
C HIS A 294 24.99 7.74 -28.31
#